data_3728351642313bc6cc905eb7cbaa0359
#
_entry.id   3728351642313bc6cc905eb7cbaa0359
#
_cell.length_a   1.000
_cell.length_b   1.000
_cell.length_c   1.000
_cell.angle_alpha   90.00
_cell.angle_beta   90.00
_cell.angle_gamma   90.00
#
_symmetry.space_group_name_H-M   'P 1'
#
loop_
_entity.id
_entity.type
_entity.pdbx_description
1 polymer ?
#
loop_
_entity_poly.entity_id
_entity_poly.type
_entity_poly.pdbx_seq_one_letter_code
_entity_poly.pdbx_strand_id
1 'polypeptide(L)'
;MKKIKSRTAVLFKKKKIKLINLELPTPLRNQVLVKNIYSSICGTQMGEWLGKRNNTSMMPNCFGHEGVSKVIEIGKNVKKLKKDDIVCVSWIKKNNKDSGGIKIKNAKKIINAGPVNNFSDYSLISQNRLYKIKKNQARKKYTLMGCAFLTAFNIFYENKIHKKKNINICIIGLGGLGLTCYYIAKYFGIKNIKCV
;
A
#
# COMPACT_ATOMS: atom_id res chain seq x y z
N MET A 1 -17.42 -13.00 18.92
CA MET A 1 -16.07 -12.47 18.53
C MET A 1 -16.16 -10.95 18.44
N LYS A 2 -15.23 -10.23 19.07
CA LYS A 2 -15.27 -8.76 19.18
C LYS A 2 -14.93 -8.12 17.83
N LYS A 3 -15.91 -7.44 17.21
CA LYS A 3 -15.66 -6.64 16.01
C LYS A 3 -14.78 -5.44 16.35
N ILE A 4 -13.86 -5.08 15.47
CA ILE A 4 -12.98 -3.93 15.65
C ILE A 4 -13.53 -2.74 14.86
N LYS A 5 -13.75 -1.63 15.54
CA LYS A 5 -14.08 -0.36 14.87
C LYS A 5 -12.83 0.29 14.32
N SER A 6 -12.87 0.70 13.05
CA SER A 6 -11.79 1.36 12.34
C SER A 6 -12.31 2.65 11.73
N ARG A 7 -11.77 3.78 12.14
CA ARG A 7 -12.01 5.06 11.49
C ARG A 7 -11.26 5.03 10.14
N THR A 8 -11.99 5.22 9.06
CA THR A 8 -11.53 4.95 7.69
C THR A 8 -11.90 6.07 6.75
N ALA A 9 -10.95 6.48 5.89
CA ALA A 9 -11.21 7.39 4.79
C ALA A 9 -11.88 6.65 3.64
N VAL A 10 -13.08 7.08 3.27
CA VAL A 10 -13.88 6.46 2.21
C VAL A 10 -14.20 7.49 1.13
N LEU A 11 -13.90 7.16 -0.12
CA LEU A 11 -14.31 7.91 -1.30
C LEU A 11 -15.73 7.51 -1.69
N PHE A 12 -16.68 8.41 -1.50
CA PHE A 12 -18.09 8.17 -1.84
C PHE A 12 -18.42 8.49 -3.30
N LYS A 13 -17.78 9.52 -3.82
CA LYS A 13 -17.82 9.96 -5.22
C LYS A 13 -16.63 10.88 -5.50
N LYS A 14 -16.42 11.22 -6.77
CA LYS A 14 -15.40 12.18 -7.21
C LYS A 14 -15.30 13.36 -6.24
N LYS A 15 -14.09 13.66 -5.75
CA LYS A 15 -13.75 14.75 -4.82
C LYS A 15 -14.47 14.70 -3.46
N LYS A 16 -15.17 13.60 -3.11
CA LYS A 16 -15.91 13.50 -1.84
C LYS A 16 -15.41 12.35 -0.99
N ILE A 17 -14.49 12.65 -0.10
CA ILE A 17 -14.00 11.75 0.95
C ILE A 17 -14.74 12.07 2.26
N LYS A 18 -15.05 11.02 3.03
CA LYS A 18 -15.54 11.12 4.41
C LYS A 18 -14.76 10.16 5.29
N LEU A 19 -14.50 10.59 6.53
CA LEU A 19 -14.04 9.70 7.59
C LEU A 19 -15.27 9.07 8.24
N ILE A 20 -15.33 7.76 8.22
CA ILE A 20 -16.42 7.00 8.85
C ILE A 20 -15.86 5.84 9.68
N ASN A 21 -16.62 5.42 10.68
CA ASN A 21 -16.29 4.23 11.45
C ASN A 21 -16.86 3.00 10.76
N LEU A 22 -15.99 2.05 10.42
CA LEU A 22 -16.35 0.75 9.88
C LEU A 22 -16.11 -0.34 10.91
N GLU A 23 -17.01 -1.32 10.99
CA GLU A 23 -16.81 -2.53 11.78
C GLU A 23 -16.14 -3.60 10.93
N LEU A 24 -14.89 -3.92 11.26
CA LEU A 24 -14.14 -4.96 10.58
C LEU A 24 -14.51 -6.34 11.14
N PRO A 25 -14.73 -7.36 10.28
CA PRO A 25 -14.87 -8.73 10.73
C PRO A 25 -13.52 -9.27 11.20
N THR A 26 -13.53 -10.45 11.81
CA THR A 26 -12.31 -11.19 12.14
C THR A 26 -11.58 -11.64 10.87
N PRO A 27 -10.24 -11.74 10.90
CA PRO A 27 -9.47 -12.15 9.73
C PRO A 27 -9.83 -13.57 9.29
N LEU A 28 -10.15 -13.72 8.00
CA LEU A 28 -10.36 -15.02 7.37
C LEU A 28 -9.02 -15.73 7.15
N ARG A 29 -9.06 -16.99 6.63
CA ARG A 29 -7.90 -17.92 6.55
C ARG A 29 -6.55 -17.30 6.24
N ASN A 30 -6.46 -16.47 5.19
CA ASN A 30 -5.20 -15.89 4.71
C ASN A 30 -5.09 -14.38 4.98
N GLN A 31 -6.00 -13.83 5.77
CA GLN A 31 -6.02 -12.41 6.09
C GLN A 31 -5.32 -12.14 7.41
N VAL A 32 -4.86 -10.91 7.55
CA VAL A 32 -4.22 -10.37 8.73
C VAL A 32 -4.90 -9.07 9.08
N LEU A 33 -5.33 -8.93 10.32
CA LEU A 33 -5.77 -7.67 10.88
C LEU A 33 -4.54 -6.88 11.32
N VAL A 34 -4.37 -5.70 10.77
CA VAL A 34 -3.26 -4.81 11.10
C VAL A 34 -3.75 -3.48 11.65
N LYS A 35 -3.00 -2.89 12.58
CA LYS A 35 -3.11 -1.49 12.99
C LYS A 35 -2.16 -0.66 12.15
N ASN A 36 -2.68 0.32 11.43
CA ASN A 36 -1.86 1.19 10.60
C ASN A 36 -1.11 2.20 11.47
N ILE A 37 0.21 2.34 11.24
CA ILE A 37 1.08 3.26 11.97
C ILE A 37 1.39 4.48 11.09
N TYR A 38 1.79 4.22 9.85
CA TYR A 38 2.10 5.24 8.86
C TYR A 38 1.56 4.82 7.49
N SER A 39 1.06 5.77 6.73
CA SER A 39 0.63 5.60 5.35
C SER A 39 1.16 6.75 4.50
N SER A 40 1.49 6.49 3.25
CA SER A 40 1.86 7.51 2.27
C SER A 40 0.74 7.75 1.27
N ILE A 41 0.72 8.94 0.69
CA ILE A 41 -0.20 9.33 -0.38
C ILE A 41 0.52 9.16 -1.71
N CYS A 42 0.01 8.28 -2.56
CA CYS A 42 0.50 8.08 -3.92
C CYS A 42 -0.32 8.90 -4.92
N GLY A 43 0.26 9.24 -6.05
CA GLY A 43 -0.44 9.89 -7.15
C GLY A 43 -1.68 9.14 -7.64
N THR A 44 -1.72 7.82 -7.43
CA THR A 44 -2.89 6.99 -7.71
C THR A 44 -4.12 7.43 -6.91
N GLN A 45 -3.99 7.69 -5.59
CA GLN A 45 -5.11 8.17 -4.78
C GLN A 45 -5.57 9.57 -5.21
N MET A 46 -4.65 10.41 -5.62
CA MET A 46 -5.00 11.72 -6.20
C MET A 46 -5.80 11.57 -7.49
N GLY A 47 -5.38 10.64 -8.37
CA GLY A 47 -6.11 10.32 -9.59
C GLY A 47 -7.51 9.75 -9.33
N GLU A 48 -7.65 8.88 -8.35
CA GLU A 48 -8.94 8.34 -7.90
C GLU A 48 -9.86 9.43 -7.34
N TRP A 49 -9.34 10.26 -6.46
CA TRP A 49 -10.08 11.37 -5.87
C TRP A 49 -10.56 12.36 -6.93
N LEU A 50 -9.71 12.71 -7.91
CA LEU A 50 -10.03 13.58 -9.02
C LEU A 50 -10.98 12.95 -10.05
N GLY A 51 -11.26 11.64 -9.94
CA GLY A 51 -12.07 10.89 -10.92
C GLY A 51 -11.38 10.74 -12.27
N LYS A 52 -10.04 10.76 -12.30
CA LYS A 52 -9.23 10.51 -13.50
C LYS A 52 -9.02 9.02 -13.78
N ARG A 53 -9.53 8.14 -12.92
CA ARG A 53 -9.50 6.68 -13.07
C ARG A 53 -10.91 6.14 -13.18
N ASN A 54 -11.10 5.14 -14.04
CA ASN A 54 -12.40 4.47 -14.26
C ASN A 54 -12.70 3.47 -13.12
N ASN A 55 -12.83 3.96 -11.89
CA ASN A 55 -13.15 3.15 -10.71
C ASN A 55 -14.49 3.51 -10.06
N THR A 56 -15.36 4.21 -10.77
CA THR A 56 -16.66 4.65 -10.25
C THR A 56 -17.56 3.49 -9.83
N SER A 57 -17.47 2.33 -10.50
CA SER A 57 -18.19 1.11 -10.15
C SER A 57 -17.76 0.51 -8.79
N MET A 58 -16.59 0.88 -8.28
CA MET A 58 -16.09 0.42 -7.00
C MET A 58 -16.47 1.33 -5.83
N MET A 59 -17.05 2.50 -6.09
CA MET A 59 -17.45 3.46 -5.06
C MET A 59 -18.75 3.04 -4.36
N PRO A 60 -18.87 3.27 -3.05
CA PRO A 60 -17.88 3.87 -2.17
C PRO A 60 -16.74 2.90 -1.84
N ASN A 61 -15.50 3.40 -1.90
CA ASN A 61 -14.31 2.59 -1.64
C ASN A 61 -13.35 3.24 -0.63
N CYS A 62 -12.65 2.38 0.11
CA CYS A 62 -11.60 2.81 1.03
C CYS A 62 -10.31 3.14 0.29
N PHE A 63 -9.45 3.97 0.92
CA PHE A 63 -8.20 4.44 0.38
C PHE A 63 -6.95 3.86 1.04
N GLY A 64 -5.81 4.06 0.37
CA GLY A 64 -4.47 3.72 0.82
C GLY A 64 -4.01 2.37 0.29
N HIS A 65 -2.75 2.27 -0.10
CA HIS A 65 -2.20 1.04 -0.63
C HIS A 65 -0.73 0.76 -0.29
N GLU A 66 -0.10 1.63 0.48
CA GLU A 66 1.28 1.46 0.96
C GLU A 66 1.45 2.09 2.35
N GLY A 67 2.23 1.44 3.21
CA GLY A 67 2.42 1.93 4.56
C GLY A 67 3.20 0.98 5.47
N VAL A 68 3.25 1.34 6.73
CA VAL A 68 3.82 0.53 7.82
C VAL A 68 2.73 0.26 8.84
N SER A 69 2.56 -1.00 9.21
CA SER A 69 1.51 -1.44 10.13
C SER A 69 2.04 -2.46 11.14
N LYS A 70 1.28 -2.64 12.22
CA LYS A 70 1.51 -3.65 13.25
C LYS A 70 0.46 -4.74 13.15
N VAL A 71 0.87 -6.00 13.17
CA VAL A 71 -0.04 -7.15 13.19
C VAL A 71 -0.77 -7.23 14.52
N ILE A 72 -2.09 -7.31 14.47
CA ILE A 72 -2.97 -7.43 15.66
C ILE A 72 -3.50 -8.84 15.79
N GLU A 73 -3.98 -9.42 14.69
CA GLU A 73 -4.57 -10.76 14.64
C GLU A 73 -4.31 -11.41 13.29
N ILE A 74 -4.19 -12.72 13.26
CA ILE A 74 -3.91 -13.49 12.05
C ILE A 74 -4.97 -14.55 11.80
N GLY A 75 -5.30 -14.79 10.53
CA GLY A 75 -6.16 -15.90 10.11
C GLY A 75 -5.44 -17.25 10.18
N LYS A 76 -6.21 -18.34 10.20
CA LYS A 76 -5.73 -19.72 10.45
C LYS A 76 -4.57 -20.18 9.55
N ASN A 77 -4.48 -19.72 8.30
CA ASN A 77 -3.47 -20.14 7.34
C ASN A 77 -2.27 -19.19 7.26
N VAL A 78 -2.19 -18.19 8.13
CA VAL A 78 -1.05 -17.27 8.17
C VAL A 78 0.08 -17.91 8.97
N LYS A 79 1.17 -18.30 8.28
CA LYS A 79 2.29 -19.02 8.92
C LYS A 79 3.53 -18.16 9.17
N LYS A 80 3.73 -17.10 8.35
CA LYS A 80 4.97 -16.30 8.36
C LYS A 80 4.88 -15.00 9.16
N LEU A 81 3.72 -14.70 9.71
CA LEU A 81 3.46 -13.52 10.52
C LEU A 81 2.84 -13.93 11.84
N LYS A 82 3.12 -13.16 12.90
CA LYS A 82 2.53 -13.32 14.23
C LYS A 82 2.12 -11.97 14.80
N LYS A 83 1.28 -11.99 15.82
CA LYS A 83 0.90 -10.80 16.59
C LYS A 83 2.15 -9.99 16.97
N ASP A 84 2.03 -8.67 16.91
CA ASP A 84 3.06 -7.68 17.21
C ASP A 84 4.22 -7.58 16.19
N ASP A 85 4.18 -8.34 15.10
CA ASP A 85 5.10 -8.12 13.99
C ASP A 85 4.85 -6.75 13.34
N ILE A 86 5.93 -6.08 12.95
CA ILE A 86 5.87 -4.87 12.12
C ILE A 86 6.00 -5.27 10.65
N VAL A 87 5.12 -4.72 9.82
CA VAL A 87 5.02 -5.05 8.40
C VAL A 87 4.95 -3.82 7.52
N CYS A 88 5.61 -3.87 6.37
CA CYS A 88 5.30 -3.03 5.24
C CYS A 88 4.05 -3.56 4.53
N VAL A 89 3.13 -2.67 4.25
CA VAL A 89 1.93 -2.94 3.46
C VAL A 89 2.22 -2.59 2.01
N SER A 90 1.94 -3.51 1.10
CA SER A 90 2.22 -3.33 -0.32
C SER A 90 0.98 -3.53 -1.19
N TRP A 91 0.86 -2.69 -2.21
CA TRP A 91 -0.07 -2.91 -3.32
C TRP A 91 0.30 -4.16 -4.13
N ILE A 92 1.59 -4.46 -4.23
CA ILE A 92 2.11 -5.61 -4.98
C ILE A 92 2.00 -6.87 -4.13
N LYS A 93 1.41 -7.91 -4.67
CA LYS A 93 1.27 -9.22 -4.03
C LYS A 93 2.46 -10.14 -4.37
N LYS A 94 2.89 -10.98 -3.42
CA LYS A 94 4.00 -11.93 -3.61
C LYS A 94 3.69 -13.05 -4.59
N ASN A 95 2.43 -13.47 -4.64
CA ASN A 95 1.97 -14.59 -5.49
C ASN A 95 0.48 -14.40 -5.82
N ASN A 96 -0.09 -15.32 -6.60
CA ASN A 96 -1.46 -15.23 -7.07
C ASN A 96 -2.54 -15.52 -6.01
N LYS A 97 -2.17 -16.02 -4.83
CA LYS A 97 -3.12 -16.35 -3.74
C LYS A 97 -3.43 -15.12 -2.91
N ASP A 98 -4.25 -14.24 -3.42
CA ASP A 98 -4.72 -13.06 -2.70
C ASP A 98 -6.09 -13.35 -2.06
N SER A 99 -6.27 -12.96 -0.80
CA SER A 99 -7.57 -13.06 -0.13
C SER A 99 -8.58 -12.01 -0.61
N GLY A 100 -8.14 -11.13 -1.54
CA GLY A 100 -8.95 -10.03 -2.04
C GLY A 100 -9.29 -8.97 -1.01
N GLY A 101 -10.03 -7.97 -1.45
CA GLY A 101 -10.62 -6.97 -0.58
C GLY A 101 -11.91 -7.48 0.05
N ILE A 102 -12.27 -6.89 1.18
CA ILE A 102 -13.54 -7.16 1.84
C ILE A 102 -14.60 -6.12 1.43
N LYS A 103 -15.85 -6.55 1.49
CA LYS A 103 -17.01 -5.65 1.39
C LYS A 103 -17.62 -5.51 2.77
N ILE A 104 -17.79 -4.27 3.24
CA ILE A 104 -18.29 -3.97 4.59
C ILE A 104 -19.66 -3.35 4.46
N LYS A 105 -20.67 -3.95 5.09
CA LYS A 105 -22.01 -3.36 5.19
C LYS A 105 -21.96 -2.25 6.23
N ASN A 106 -22.29 -1.03 5.83
CA ASN A 106 -22.42 0.12 6.72
C ASN A 106 -23.78 0.79 6.47
N ALA A 107 -24.69 0.62 7.41
CA ALA A 107 -26.11 0.97 7.26
C ALA A 107 -26.68 0.37 5.95
N LYS A 108 -27.22 1.20 5.07
CA LYS A 108 -27.83 0.79 3.77
C LYS A 108 -26.79 0.66 2.63
N LYS A 109 -25.49 0.91 2.88
CA LYS A 109 -24.45 0.91 1.84
C LYS A 109 -23.43 -0.19 2.03
N ILE A 110 -22.93 -0.71 0.92
CA ILE A 110 -21.79 -1.61 0.89
C ILE A 110 -20.56 -0.77 0.58
N ILE A 111 -19.57 -0.78 1.49
CA ILE A 111 -18.28 -0.11 1.31
C ILE A 111 -17.27 -1.13 0.80
N ASN A 112 -16.64 -0.84 -0.31
CA ASN A 112 -15.56 -1.67 -0.84
C ASN A 112 -14.24 -1.30 -0.15
N ALA A 113 -13.72 -2.20 0.67
CA ALA A 113 -12.46 -1.95 1.36
C ALA A 113 -11.22 -2.13 0.46
N GLY A 114 -11.38 -2.78 -0.70
CA GLY A 114 -10.25 -3.06 -1.57
C GLY A 114 -9.27 -4.07 -0.96
N PRO A 115 -8.25 -4.49 -1.72
CA PRO A 115 -7.25 -5.46 -1.23
C PRO A 115 -6.27 -4.85 -0.22
N VAL A 116 -6.14 -3.52 -0.21
CA VAL A 116 -5.38 -2.72 0.75
C VAL A 116 -6.15 -1.41 0.98
N ASN A 117 -6.24 -0.97 2.24
CA ASN A 117 -7.04 0.21 2.63
C ASN A 117 -6.47 0.90 3.86
N ASN A 118 -5.19 1.19 3.85
CA ASN A 118 -4.46 1.64 5.03
C ASN A 118 -4.59 3.15 5.35
N PHE A 119 -5.52 3.90 4.71
CA PHE A 119 -6.00 5.19 5.23
C PHE A 119 -7.12 4.96 6.25
N SER A 120 -6.81 4.16 7.26
CA SER A 120 -7.70 3.73 8.34
C SER A 120 -6.90 3.40 9.59
N ASP A 121 -7.57 3.33 10.76
CA ASP A 121 -6.89 2.90 11.98
C ASP A 121 -6.50 1.42 11.91
N TYR A 122 -7.38 0.59 11.35
CA TYR A 122 -7.17 -0.86 11.16
C TYR A 122 -7.57 -1.30 9.75
N SER A 123 -6.92 -2.35 9.25
CA SER A 123 -7.19 -2.94 7.95
C SER A 123 -7.13 -4.46 7.98
N LEU A 124 -7.94 -5.11 7.15
CA LEU A 124 -7.82 -6.53 6.85
C LEU A 124 -7.12 -6.70 5.51
N ILE A 125 -5.93 -7.27 5.54
CA ILE A 125 -5.04 -7.36 4.37
C ILE A 125 -4.60 -8.80 4.19
N SER A 126 -4.49 -9.26 2.94
CA SER A 126 -3.95 -10.58 2.64
C SER A 126 -2.48 -10.70 3.07
N GLN A 127 -2.08 -11.84 3.67
CA GLN A 127 -0.71 -12.06 4.12
C GLN A 127 0.34 -11.89 3.01
N ASN A 128 -0.01 -12.12 1.74
CA ASN A 128 0.92 -11.99 0.61
C ASN A 128 1.18 -10.54 0.18
N ARG A 129 0.50 -9.57 0.79
CA ARG A 129 0.75 -8.12 0.64
C ARG A 129 1.47 -7.50 1.83
N LEU A 130 1.88 -8.33 2.79
CA LEU A 130 2.55 -7.91 4.01
C LEU A 130 3.98 -8.45 4.03
N TYR A 131 4.93 -7.55 4.26
CA TYR A 131 6.35 -7.85 4.31
C TYR A 131 6.87 -7.52 5.70
N LYS A 132 7.26 -8.54 6.47
CA LYS A 132 7.82 -8.34 7.80
C LYS A 132 9.10 -7.52 7.72
N ILE A 133 9.20 -6.52 8.59
CA ILE A 133 10.39 -5.68 8.78
C ILE A 133 10.81 -5.69 10.25
N LYS A 134 12.04 -5.24 10.53
CA LYS A 134 12.53 -5.14 11.91
C LYS A 134 11.79 -4.00 12.64
N LYS A 135 11.60 -4.12 13.95
CA LYS A 135 10.88 -3.09 14.77
C LYS A 135 11.50 -1.70 14.65
N ASN A 136 12.82 -1.60 14.60
CA ASN A 136 13.53 -0.33 14.43
C ASN A 136 13.34 0.30 13.03
N GLN A 137 12.77 -0.44 12.09
CA GLN A 137 12.39 0.02 10.75
C GLN A 137 10.95 0.53 10.67
N ALA A 138 10.20 0.55 11.78
CA ALA A 138 8.85 1.12 11.86
C ALA A 138 8.88 2.65 11.77
N ARG A 139 9.41 3.21 10.68
CA ARG A 139 9.58 4.65 10.45
C ARG A 139 8.83 5.10 9.19
N LYS A 140 8.50 6.38 9.14
CA LYS A 140 7.79 7.01 8.01
C LYS A 140 8.40 6.69 6.64
N LYS A 141 9.73 6.69 6.53
CA LYS A 141 10.43 6.42 5.26
C LYS A 141 10.14 5.05 4.64
N TYR A 142 9.77 4.07 5.46
CA TYR A 142 9.45 2.72 4.96
C TYR A 142 8.05 2.60 4.37
N THR A 143 7.21 3.64 4.45
CA THR A 143 5.89 3.63 3.81
C THR A 143 6.00 3.48 2.29
N LEU A 144 7.02 4.09 1.68
CA LEU A 144 7.24 4.07 0.22
C LEU A 144 7.67 2.69 -0.32
N MET A 145 8.08 1.77 0.58
CA MET A 145 8.50 0.42 0.18
C MET A 145 7.36 -0.42 -0.41
N GLY A 146 6.11 -0.06 -0.14
CA GLY A 146 4.93 -0.83 -0.59
C GLY A 146 4.52 -0.59 -2.05
N CYS A 147 4.93 0.54 -2.63
CA CYS A 147 4.54 0.93 -3.98
C CYS A 147 5.67 1.68 -4.71
N ALA A 148 5.96 2.92 -4.32
CA ALA A 148 6.86 3.80 -5.07
C ALA A 148 8.27 3.20 -5.23
N PHE A 149 8.84 2.66 -4.16
CA PHE A 149 10.17 2.04 -4.21
C PHE A 149 10.20 0.82 -5.11
N LEU A 150 9.26 -0.11 -4.96
CA LEU A 150 9.21 -1.32 -5.77
C LEU A 150 9.00 -1.01 -7.25
N THR A 151 8.17 -0.02 -7.56
CA THR A 151 7.93 0.44 -8.93
C THR A 151 9.21 1.01 -9.54
N ALA A 152 9.88 1.91 -8.83
CA ALA A 152 11.14 2.49 -9.29
C ALA A 152 12.23 1.43 -9.41
N PHE A 153 12.40 0.57 -8.41
CA PHE A 153 13.42 -0.49 -8.41
C PHE A 153 13.23 -1.44 -9.58
N ASN A 154 11.99 -1.82 -9.89
CA ASN A 154 11.68 -2.71 -10.99
C ASN A 154 12.08 -2.13 -12.36
N ILE A 155 11.96 -0.81 -12.55
CA ILE A 155 12.44 -0.14 -13.78
C ILE A 155 13.93 -0.44 -14.02
N PHE A 156 14.74 -0.35 -12.98
CA PHE A 156 16.19 -0.60 -13.08
C PHE A 156 16.50 -2.09 -13.19
N TYR A 157 15.77 -2.93 -12.51
CA TYR A 157 16.02 -4.37 -12.44
C TYR A 157 15.61 -5.08 -13.73
N GLU A 158 14.37 -4.92 -14.19
CA GLU A 158 13.84 -5.57 -15.40
C GLU A 158 14.58 -5.13 -16.66
N ASN A 159 14.92 -3.86 -16.75
CA ASN A 159 15.71 -3.34 -17.89
C ASN A 159 17.21 -3.59 -17.75
N LYS A 160 17.64 -4.33 -16.73
CA LYS A 160 19.04 -4.66 -16.43
C LYS A 160 19.94 -3.42 -16.36
N ILE A 161 19.36 -2.25 -16.01
CA ILE A 161 20.08 -0.97 -15.93
C ILE A 161 21.20 -1.05 -14.89
N HIS A 162 20.97 -1.75 -13.78
CA HIS A 162 21.96 -1.99 -12.73
C HIS A 162 23.21 -2.76 -13.18
N LYS A 163 23.19 -3.41 -14.36
CA LYS A 163 24.31 -4.14 -14.95
C LYS A 163 25.06 -3.33 -16.03
N LYS A 164 24.51 -2.19 -16.44
CA LYS A 164 25.08 -1.38 -17.52
C LYS A 164 26.10 -0.39 -16.95
N LYS A 165 27.24 -0.27 -17.61
CA LYS A 165 28.27 0.73 -17.31
C LYS A 165 28.09 1.93 -18.25
N ASN A 166 28.47 3.13 -17.78
CA ASN A 166 28.52 4.36 -18.59
C ASN A 166 27.20 4.73 -19.29
N ILE A 167 26.06 4.60 -18.58
CA ILE A 167 24.76 5.01 -19.08
C ILE A 167 24.42 6.42 -18.62
N ASN A 168 23.65 7.13 -19.44
CA ASN A 168 23.04 8.41 -19.13
C ASN A 168 21.56 8.18 -18.83
N ILE A 169 21.07 8.77 -17.75
CA ILE A 169 19.65 8.70 -17.37
C ILE A 169 19.07 10.10 -17.32
N CYS A 170 17.91 10.28 -17.94
CA CYS A 170 17.09 11.47 -17.78
C CYS A 170 15.83 11.11 -16.99
N ILE A 171 15.57 11.83 -15.87
CA ILE A 171 14.39 11.68 -15.04
C ILE A 171 13.52 12.93 -15.23
N ILE A 172 12.35 12.74 -15.83
CA ILE A 172 11.40 13.83 -16.07
C ILE A 172 10.35 13.80 -14.95
N GLY A 173 10.34 14.86 -14.12
CA GLY A 173 9.48 14.98 -12.93
C GLY A 173 10.11 14.38 -11.67
N LEU A 174 10.38 15.24 -10.69
CA LEU A 174 10.95 14.86 -9.38
C LEU A 174 9.89 14.73 -8.28
N GLY A 175 8.75 14.13 -8.61
CA GLY A 175 7.78 13.67 -7.61
C GLY A 175 8.26 12.43 -6.85
N GLY A 176 7.38 11.80 -6.05
CA GLY A 176 7.75 10.63 -5.23
C GLY A 176 8.41 9.49 -6.01
N LEU A 177 7.93 9.20 -7.24
CA LEU A 177 8.53 8.16 -8.08
C LEU A 177 9.87 8.60 -8.68
N GLY A 178 9.95 9.82 -9.24
CA GLY A 178 11.18 10.33 -9.85
C GLY A 178 12.32 10.49 -8.84
N LEU A 179 12.04 11.00 -7.64
CA LEU A 179 13.02 11.05 -6.55
C LEU A 179 13.50 9.66 -6.14
N THR A 180 12.57 8.70 -6.08
CA THR A 180 12.93 7.30 -5.78
C THR A 180 13.83 6.71 -6.86
N CYS A 181 13.52 6.96 -8.15
CA CYS A 181 14.38 6.57 -9.28
C CYS A 181 15.77 7.19 -9.18
N TYR A 182 15.85 8.49 -8.82
CA TYR A 182 17.13 9.17 -8.62
C TYR A 182 18.01 8.47 -7.57
N TYR A 183 17.44 8.19 -6.38
CA TYR A 183 18.19 7.52 -5.33
C TYR A 183 18.58 6.09 -5.69
N ILE A 184 17.74 5.35 -6.42
CA ILE A 184 18.07 4.00 -6.91
C ILE A 184 19.19 4.07 -7.96
N ALA A 185 19.14 5.03 -8.89
CA ALA A 185 20.21 5.25 -9.86
C ALA A 185 21.55 5.53 -9.16
N LYS A 186 21.56 6.41 -8.16
CA LYS A 186 22.75 6.69 -7.32
C LYS A 186 23.22 5.45 -6.60
N TYR A 187 22.32 4.64 -6.04
CA TYR A 187 22.68 3.39 -5.36
C TYR A 187 23.35 2.39 -6.29
N PHE A 188 22.95 2.32 -7.56
CA PHE A 188 23.62 1.50 -8.58
C PHE A 188 24.86 2.13 -9.19
N GLY A 189 25.34 3.25 -8.65
CA GLY A 189 26.58 3.89 -9.08
C GLY A 189 26.48 4.65 -10.42
N ILE A 190 25.28 4.95 -10.88
CA ILE A 190 25.09 5.71 -12.11
C ILE A 190 25.47 7.18 -11.86
N LYS A 191 26.45 7.67 -12.63
CA LYS A 191 27.02 9.01 -12.44
C LYS A 191 26.27 10.08 -13.22
N ASN A 192 25.88 9.79 -14.46
CA ASN A 192 25.26 10.75 -15.38
C ASN A 192 23.72 10.69 -15.25
N ILE A 193 23.18 11.51 -14.33
CA ILE A 193 21.74 11.61 -14.08
C ILE A 193 21.33 13.06 -14.30
N LYS A 194 20.48 13.29 -15.30
CA LYS A 194 19.83 14.58 -15.54
C LYS A 194 18.40 14.53 -14.99
N CYS A 195 18.00 15.55 -14.25
CA CYS A 195 16.64 15.68 -13.71
C CYS A 195 16.00 16.95 -14.31
N VAL A 196 14.74 16.83 -14.74
CA VAL A 196 13.95 17.91 -15.35
C VAL A 196 12.62 18.05 -14.64
#